data_a7c3c08ced520fdde06e11c8704af6aa
#
_entry.id   a7c3c08ced520fdde06e11c8704af6aa
#
_cell.length_a   1.000
_cell.length_b   1.000
_cell.length_c   1.000
_cell.angle_alpha   90.00
_cell.angle_beta   90.00
_cell.angle_gamma   90.00
#
_symmetry.space_group_name_H-M   'P 1'
#
loop_
_entity.id
_entity.type
_entity.pdbx_description
1 polymer ?
#
loop_
_entity_poly.entity_id
_entity_poly.type
_entity_poly.pdbx_seq_one_letter_code
_entity_poly.pdbx_strand_id
1 'polypeptide(L)'
;MNSDMLQITKKLALSAFSLLIFAGCTQKDEQNTFQNDGNPLIKNKFTADPAPLVHDGTLYLYVGHDEYYEGQDTASGGKEFNITEWLCYSTEDMQKWTDHGSVLKPTDFEWGVGEAWASQVIEHEGKFYYYTTVQAGEPYNSKVIGVAVSDSPTGPFTDAIGKPLITDEMTSNGARGWWNDIDPTFIMDEEGQAWLSWGNGTCFLARLKPNLIELDGEIETVDLPLFVEGPWLHQRGDLYYLTYASMGEGRETISYATAPSMEGPWTPQGELTGMAENSFTIHPGIVEFNGSWYLFYHNATLTLDGIEGAIGRRSVCVEELHYNPDGTMQFVEQTTEGVASR
;
A
#
# COMPACT_ATOMS: atom_id res chain seq x y z
N MET A 1 -23.46 -83.99 42.98
CA MET A 1 -22.61 -84.78 42.10
C MET A 1 -22.01 -83.84 41.06
N ASN A 2 -20.66 -83.67 41.04
CA ASN A 2 -19.72 -83.12 40.06
C ASN A 2 -20.00 -81.72 39.60
N SER A 3 -19.26 -80.72 40.07
CA SER A 3 -17.83 -80.36 39.83
C SER A 3 -17.46 -80.26 38.36
N ASP A 4 -17.20 -79.07 37.93
CA ASP A 4 -15.98 -78.84 37.24
C ASP A 4 -15.70 -77.32 37.12
N MET A 5 -14.48 -76.95 37.60
CA MET A 5 -13.88 -75.65 37.52
C MET A 5 -13.38 -75.37 36.09
N LEU A 6 -13.70 -74.23 35.58
CA LEU A 6 -13.01 -73.74 34.38
C LEU A 6 -12.30 -72.42 34.68
N GLN A 7 -11.00 -72.49 34.63
CA GLN A 7 -10.07 -71.36 34.78
C GLN A 7 -10.17 -70.39 33.62
N ILE A 8 -10.42 -69.10 33.90
CA ILE A 8 -10.36 -68.01 32.93
C ILE A 8 -8.96 -67.35 33.04
N THR A 9 -8.13 -67.62 32.06
CA THR A 9 -6.85 -66.91 31.86
C THR A 9 -7.10 -65.54 31.28
N LYS A 10 -6.82 -64.48 32.04
CA LYS A 10 -6.79 -63.09 31.56
C LYS A 10 -5.56 -62.87 30.67
N LYS A 11 -5.76 -62.63 29.40
CA LYS A 11 -4.74 -62.04 28.51
C LYS A 11 -4.78 -60.51 28.64
N LEU A 12 -3.75 -59.91 29.20
CA LEU A 12 -3.48 -58.49 29.08
C LEU A 12 -3.09 -58.18 27.62
N ALA A 13 -3.90 -57.39 26.94
CA ALA A 13 -3.51 -56.74 25.69
C ALA A 13 -2.86 -55.39 26.04
N LEU A 14 -1.56 -55.24 25.86
CA LEU A 14 -0.85 -53.94 25.87
C LEU A 14 -1.23 -53.23 24.58
N SER A 15 -2.01 -52.17 24.67
CA SER A 15 -2.27 -51.24 23.59
C SER A 15 -1.11 -50.25 23.54
N ALA A 16 -0.23 -50.38 22.55
CA ALA A 16 0.77 -49.39 22.23
C ALA A 16 0.07 -48.21 21.53
N PHE A 17 -0.06 -47.09 22.25
CA PHE A 17 -0.49 -45.82 21.69
C PHE A 17 0.69 -45.18 20.98
N SER A 18 0.76 -45.33 19.66
CA SER A 18 1.73 -44.60 18.82
C SER A 18 1.34 -43.15 18.78
N LEU A 19 2.13 -42.30 19.41
CA LEU A 19 2.07 -40.84 19.28
C LEU A 19 2.56 -40.50 17.87
N LEU A 20 1.64 -40.29 16.95
CA LEU A 20 1.94 -39.60 15.68
C LEU A 20 2.08 -38.12 15.98
N ILE A 21 3.32 -37.68 16.15
CA ILE A 21 3.66 -36.26 16.14
C ILE A 21 3.42 -35.77 14.72
N PHE A 22 2.43 -34.90 14.54
CA PHE A 22 2.21 -34.14 13.34
C PHE A 22 3.38 -33.14 13.15
N ALA A 23 4.44 -33.59 12.48
CA ALA A 23 5.42 -32.69 11.86
C ALA A 23 4.89 -32.31 10.47
N GLY A 24 3.99 -31.35 10.42
CA GLY A 24 3.33 -30.95 9.20
C GLY A 24 2.94 -29.48 9.20
N CYS A 25 3.89 -28.57 9.57
CA CYS A 25 3.65 -27.12 9.47
C CYS A 25 4.90 -26.28 9.21
N THR A 26 5.96 -26.81 8.61
CA THR A 26 7.18 -26.02 8.36
C THR A 26 7.61 -25.94 6.90
N GLN A 27 6.89 -26.54 5.96
CA GLN A 27 7.27 -26.53 4.54
C GLN A 27 6.46 -25.54 3.67
N LYS A 28 5.40 -24.91 4.21
CA LYS A 28 4.61 -23.92 3.47
C LYS A 28 5.15 -22.50 3.63
N ASP A 29 5.83 -22.22 4.75
CA ASP A 29 6.30 -20.86 5.05
C ASP A 29 7.61 -20.49 4.35
N GLU A 30 8.42 -21.44 3.92
CA GLU A 30 9.69 -21.14 3.23
C GLU A 30 9.52 -20.77 1.76
N GLN A 31 8.41 -21.13 1.11
CA GLN A 31 8.17 -20.83 -0.31
C GLN A 31 7.72 -19.39 -0.58
N ASN A 32 7.25 -18.67 0.43
CA ASN A 32 6.70 -17.32 0.28
C ASN A 32 7.59 -16.24 0.92
N THR A 33 8.85 -16.53 1.23
CA THR A 33 9.77 -15.54 1.82
C THR A 33 10.92 -15.23 0.87
N PHE A 34 11.43 -13.99 0.95
CA PHE A 34 12.63 -13.56 0.24
C PHE A 34 13.50 -12.66 1.11
N GLN A 35 14.76 -12.49 0.73
CA GLN A 35 15.69 -11.58 1.37
C GLN A 35 15.73 -10.26 0.59
N ASN A 36 15.81 -9.16 1.33
CA ASN A 36 16.12 -7.87 0.75
C ASN A 36 17.60 -7.83 0.36
N ASP A 37 17.88 -7.84 -0.92
CA ASP A 37 19.23 -7.76 -1.50
C ASP A 37 19.43 -6.48 -2.31
N GLY A 38 18.65 -5.42 -2.00
CA GLY A 38 18.70 -4.10 -2.62
C GLY A 38 17.48 -3.77 -3.47
N ASN A 39 17.50 -2.56 -4.02
CA ASN A 39 16.44 -2.04 -4.88
C ASN A 39 16.55 -2.58 -6.32
N PRO A 40 15.43 -2.92 -6.97
CA PRO A 40 14.08 -2.95 -6.40
C PRO A 40 13.92 -4.01 -5.31
N LEU A 41 13.08 -3.70 -4.29
CA LEU A 41 12.84 -4.57 -3.14
C LEU A 41 12.15 -5.89 -3.54
N ILE A 42 11.12 -5.81 -4.39
CA ILE A 42 10.34 -6.94 -4.87
C ILE A 42 10.83 -7.28 -6.28
N LYS A 43 11.33 -8.53 -6.49
CA LYS A 43 12.00 -8.92 -7.74
C LYS A 43 11.29 -10.03 -8.51
N ASN A 44 10.16 -10.52 -8.01
CA ASN A 44 9.37 -11.58 -8.64
C ASN A 44 8.08 -11.09 -9.30
N LYS A 45 7.77 -9.81 -9.17
CA LYS A 45 6.60 -9.13 -9.78
C LYS A 45 6.95 -7.67 -10.06
N PHE A 46 6.33 -7.09 -11.08
CA PHE A 46 6.29 -5.62 -11.21
C PHE A 46 5.29 -5.07 -10.21
N THR A 47 5.71 -4.05 -9.45
CA THR A 47 4.91 -3.51 -8.34
C THR A 47 5.04 -2.00 -8.27
N ALA A 48 3.98 -1.33 -7.83
CA ALA A 48 3.94 0.13 -7.78
C ALA A 48 3.18 0.65 -6.57
N ASP A 49 3.25 1.96 -6.37
CA ASP A 49 2.42 2.73 -5.45
C ASP A 49 2.48 2.17 -4.00
N PRO A 50 3.68 2.15 -3.39
CA PRO A 50 3.90 1.49 -2.11
C PRO A 50 3.20 2.21 -0.96
N ALA A 51 2.46 1.46 -0.15
CA ALA A 51 1.72 1.93 1.00
C ALA A 51 2.11 1.14 2.26
N PRO A 52 3.09 1.59 3.03
CA PRO A 52 3.51 0.91 4.25
C PRO A 52 2.56 1.17 5.42
N LEU A 53 2.35 0.14 6.26
CA LEU A 53 1.65 0.19 7.53
C LEU A 53 2.46 -0.56 8.59
N VAL A 54 2.66 0.03 9.77
CA VAL A 54 3.22 -0.68 10.93
C VAL A 54 2.09 -1.05 11.89
N HIS A 55 2.00 -2.34 12.22
CA HIS A 55 1.05 -2.86 13.18
C HIS A 55 1.68 -4.01 13.99
N ASP A 56 1.58 -3.95 15.31
CA ASP A 56 2.11 -4.97 16.26
C ASP A 56 3.57 -5.38 15.98
N GLY A 57 4.45 -4.39 15.71
CA GLY A 57 5.88 -4.63 15.47
C GLY A 57 6.22 -5.24 14.11
N THR A 58 5.25 -5.37 13.22
CA THR A 58 5.41 -5.83 11.84
C THR A 58 5.11 -4.69 10.88
N LEU A 59 5.96 -4.50 9.88
CA LEU A 59 5.70 -3.61 8.76
C LEU A 59 5.00 -4.42 7.66
N TYR A 60 3.83 -3.97 7.24
CA TYR A 60 3.08 -4.45 6.09
C TYR A 60 3.26 -3.46 4.94
N LEU A 61 3.53 -3.95 3.75
CA LEU A 61 3.69 -3.16 2.54
C LEU A 61 2.64 -3.59 1.51
N TYR A 62 1.72 -2.70 1.21
CA TYR A 62 0.71 -2.90 0.17
C TYR A 62 1.18 -2.23 -1.11
N VAL A 63 0.97 -2.89 -2.26
CA VAL A 63 1.43 -2.41 -3.57
C VAL A 63 0.43 -2.81 -4.66
N GLY A 64 0.33 -2.03 -5.72
CA GLY A 64 -0.32 -2.44 -6.96
C GLY A 64 0.54 -3.44 -7.73
N HIS A 65 -0.09 -4.41 -8.42
CA HIS A 65 0.57 -5.37 -9.29
C HIS A 65 0.48 -4.89 -10.75
N ASP A 66 1.56 -4.31 -11.26
CA ASP A 66 1.72 -3.96 -12.67
C ASP A 66 1.91 -5.27 -13.48
N GLU A 67 0.85 -5.83 -14.01
CA GLU A 67 0.89 -7.12 -14.70
C GLU A 67 1.19 -6.96 -16.20
N TYR A 68 2.28 -7.59 -16.66
CA TYR A 68 2.60 -7.63 -18.07
C TYR A 68 1.60 -8.49 -18.84
N TYR A 69 1.21 -8.06 -20.02
CA TYR A 69 0.47 -8.86 -20.99
C TYR A 69 1.14 -8.86 -22.36
N GLU A 70 0.99 -9.97 -23.09
CA GLU A 70 1.58 -10.12 -24.42
C GLU A 70 1.07 -9.03 -25.38
N GLY A 71 1.98 -8.28 -25.97
CA GLY A 71 1.67 -7.18 -26.86
C GLY A 71 1.61 -5.81 -26.25
N GLN A 72 1.76 -5.65 -24.93
CA GLN A 72 1.78 -4.36 -24.23
C GLN A 72 2.77 -3.37 -24.87
N ASP A 73 3.99 -3.83 -25.20
CA ASP A 73 5.01 -2.97 -25.83
C ASP A 73 4.63 -2.55 -27.24
N THR A 74 3.91 -3.38 -27.98
CA THR A 74 3.42 -3.06 -29.33
C THR A 74 2.23 -2.11 -29.28
N ALA A 75 1.33 -2.29 -28.33
CA ALA A 75 0.13 -1.48 -28.18
C ALA A 75 0.42 -0.09 -27.62
N SER A 76 1.30 0.01 -26.61
CA SER A 76 1.52 1.23 -25.86
C SER A 76 2.99 1.63 -25.68
N GLY A 77 3.95 0.77 -26.10
CA GLY A 77 5.37 0.93 -25.80
C GLY A 77 5.67 0.77 -24.32
N GLY A 78 4.90 -0.06 -23.60
CA GLY A 78 5.01 -0.28 -22.17
C GLY A 78 4.49 0.89 -21.30
N LYS A 79 3.68 1.78 -21.87
CA LYS A 79 3.16 2.96 -21.15
C LYS A 79 1.77 2.74 -20.55
N GLU A 80 1.10 1.66 -20.90
CA GLU A 80 -0.21 1.33 -20.38
C GLU A 80 -0.07 0.70 -18.99
N PHE A 81 -0.84 1.20 -18.03
CA PHE A 81 -0.96 0.62 -16.71
C PHE A 81 -1.98 -0.52 -16.76
N ASN A 82 -1.59 -1.71 -16.34
CA ASN A 82 -2.44 -2.88 -16.20
C ASN A 82 -2.29 -3.42 -14.78
N ILE A 83 -2.97 -2.78 -13.84
CA ILE A 83 -2.86 -3.08 -12.42
C ILE A 83 -4.08 -3.88 -12.00
N THR A 84 -3.89 -5.18 -11.77
CA THR A 84 -4.99 -6.15 -11.68
C THR A 84 -5.43 -6.45 -10.26
N GLU A 85 -4.56 -6.22 -9.27
CA GLU A 85 -4.78 -6.57 -7.88
C GLU A 85 -3.84 -5.79 -6.96
N TRP A 86 -4.15 -5.78 -5.66
CA TRP A 86 -3.25 -5.30 -4.62
C TRP A 86 -2.63 -6.48 -3.88
N LEU A 87 -1.32 -6.41 -3.75
CA LEU A 87 -0.49 -7.40 -3.05
C LEU A 87 -0.11 -6.88 -1.67
N CYS A 88 0.15 -7.81 -0.74
CA CYS A 88 0.65 -7.51 0.59
C CYS A 88 1.94 -8.27 0.86
N TYR A 89 2.92 -7.57 1.41
CA TYR A 89 4.18 -8.11 1.91
C TYR A 89 4.36 -7.71 3.37
N SER A 90 5.14 -8.46 4.15
CA SER A 90 5.46 -8.05 5.53
C SER A 90 6.88 -8.38 5.94
N THR A 91 7.39 -7.62 6.93
CA THR A 91 8.70 -7.81 7.54
C THR A 91 8.70 -7.36 9.00
N GLU A 92 9.57 -7.98 9.82
CA GLU A 92 9.85 -7.54 11.19
C GLU A 92 11.23 -6.85 11.31
N ASP A 93 12.07 -6.90 10.24
CA ASP A 93 13.47 -6.48 10.30
C ASP A 93 13.98 -5.74 9.04
N MET A 94 13.13 -5.47 8.05
CA MET A 94 13.45 -4.92 6.73
C MET A 94 14.35 -5.82 5.86
N GLN A 95 14.78 -6.98 6.37
CA GLN A 95 15.68 -7.90 5.68
C GLN A 95 14.96 -9.11 5.13
N LYS A 96 14.19 -9.80 5.97
CA LYS A 96 13.38 -10.94 5.56
C LYS A 96 11.93 -10.53 5.35
N TRP A 97 11.44 -10.75 4.14
CA TRP A 97 10.07 -10.41 3.74
C TRP A 97 9.24 -11.65 3.48
N THR A 98 7.97 -11.56 3.80
CA THR A 98 6.94 -12.58 3.50
C THR A 98 5.99 -12.04 2.44
N ASP A 99 5.78 -12.77 1.34
CA ASP A 99 4.77 -12.48 0.31
C ASP A 99 3.44 -13.15 0.72
N HIS A 100 2.42 -12.34 0.99
CA HIS A 100 1.06 -12.80 1.34
C HIS A 100 0.17 -12.95 0.10
N GLY A 101 0.66 -12.53 -1.08
CA GLY A 101 -0.11 -12.55 -2.32
C GLY A 101 -1.16 -11.46 -2.42
N SER A 102 -2.18 -11.72 -3.19
CA SER A 102 -3.31 -10.81 -3.43
C SER A 102 -4.22 -10.74 -2.21
N VAL A 103 -4.51 -9.52 -1.76
CA VAL A 103 -5.37 -9.26 -0.59
C VAL A 103 -6.70 -8.59 -0.97
N LEU A 104 -6.75 -7.96 -2.14
CA LEU A 104 -7.93 -7.26 -2.67
C LEU A 104 -7.81 -7.13 -4.19
N LYS A 105 -8.95 -7.16 -4.89
CA LYS A 105 -9.07 -6.91 -6.32
C LYS A 105 -10.12 -5.85 -6.61
N PRO A 106 -10.03 -5.11 -7.72
CA PRO A 106 -11.08 -4.17 -8.13
C PRO A 106 -12.47 -4.81 -8.21
N THR A 107 -12.54 -6.08 -8.63
CA THR A 107 -13.78 -6.85 -8.77
C THR A 107 -14.39 -7.34 -7.45
N ASP A 108 -13.71 -7.14 -6.31
CA ASP A 108 -14.27 -7.39 -4.98
C ASP A 108 -15.22 -6.26 -4.55
N PHE A 109 -15.21 -5.14 -5.29
CA PHE A 109 -16.22 -4.10 -5.25
C PHE A 109 -17.27 -4.38 -6.34
N GLU A 110 -18.57 -4.49 -5.99
CA GLU A 110 -19.63 -4.79 -6.98
C GLU A 110 -19.70 -3.77 -8.13
N TRP A 111 -19.26 -2.55 -7.87
CA TRP A 111 -19.21 -1.43 -8.81
C TRP A 111 -17.84 -1.28 -9.52
N GLY A 112 -16.82 -2.01 -9.10
CA GLY A 112 -15.47 -1.98 -9.65
C GLY A 112 -15.34 -2.85 -10.90
N VAL A 113 -14.68 -2.34 -11.94
CA VAL A 113 -14.49 -3.08 -13.20
C VAL A 113 -13.03 -3.31 -13.56
N GLY A 114 -12.09 -2.69 -12.87
CA GLY A 114 -10.66 -2.89 -13.10
C GLY A 114 -9.79 -1.84 -12.42
N GLU A 115 -8.51 -1.95 -12.68
CA GLU A 115 -7.45 -1.02 -12.33
C GLU A 115 -7.30 -0.74 -10.83
N ALA A 116 -6.41 -1.50 -10.21
CA ALA A 116 -6.05 -1.43 -8.80
C ALA A 116 -4.95 -0.38 -8.58
N TRP A 117 -5.29 0.91 -8.61
CA TRP A 117 -4.32 2.00 -8.51
C TRP A 117 -3.92 2.28 -7.05
N ALA A 118 -3.21 3.38 -6.80
CA ALA A 118 -2.64 3.69 -5.50
C ALA A 118 -3.64 3.65 -4.35
N SER A 119 -3.14 3.30 -3.17
CA SER A 119 -3.97 2.98 -2.00
C SER A 119 -3.22 3.25 -0.70
N GLN A 120 -3.95 3.21 0.41
CA GLN A 120 -3.37 3.14 1.76
C GLN A 120 -4.25 2.28 2.67
N VAL A 121 -3.60 1.50 3.54
CA VAL A 121 -4.26 0.75 4.60
C VAL A 121 -3.93 1.36 5.95
N ILE A 122 -4.94 1.48 6.80
CA ILE A 122 -4.79 1.92 8.19
C ILE A 122 -5.44 0.91 9.13
N GLU A 123 -4.96 0.87 10.37
CA GLU A 123 -5.63 0.14 11.45
C GLU A 123 -6.41 1.12 12.33
N HIS A 124 -7.63 0.79 12.68
CA HIS A 124 -8.42 1.51 13.66
C HIS A 124 -9.37 0.57 14.40
N GLU A 125 -9.30 0.57 15.73
CA GLU A 125 -10.15 -0.25 16.63
C GLU A 125 -10.17 -1.75 16.27
N GLY A 126 -9.00 -2.29 15.91
CA GLY A 126 -8.81 -3.70 15.57
C GLY A 126 -9.33 -4.11 14.19
N LYS A 127 -9.64 -3.13 13.35
CA LYS A 127 -10.01 -3.34 11.94
C LYS A 127 -9.03 -2.62 11.02
N PHE A 128 -8.85 -3.17 9.82
CA PHE A 128 -8.01 -2.60 8.79
C PHE A 128 -8.89 -2.03 7.68
N TYR A 129 -8.72 -0.75 7.39
CA TYR A 129 -9.44 -0.02 6.35
C TYR A 129 -8.52 0.22 5.17
N TYR A 130 -8.94 -0.23 4.01
CA TYR A 130 -8.19 -0.14 2.74
C TYR A 130 -8.84 0.92 1.85
N TYR A 131 -8.27 2.13 1.82
CA TYR A 131 -8.69 3.18 0.88
C TYR A 131 -7.95 2.99 -0.42
N THR A 132 -8.65 3.03 -1.56
CA THR A 132 -8.03 2.68 -2.83
C THR A 132 -8.72 3.32 -4.02
N THR A 133 -7.95 3.57 -5.07
CA THR A 133 -8.46 4.00 -6.37
C THR A 133 -8.89 2.80 -7.20
N VAL A 134 -10.11 2.83 -7.70
CA VAL A 134 -10.71 1.77 -8.54
C VAL A 134 -11.33 2.39 -9.79
N GLN A 135 -11.20 1.74 -10.95
CA GLN A 135 -12.04 2.04 -12.09
C GLN A 135 -13.45 1.53 -11.84
N ALA A 136 -14.40 2.42 -11.69
CA ALA A 136 -15.81 2.08 -11.54
C ALA A 136 -16.51 1.93 -12.88
N GLY A 137 -17.46 1.00 -12.96
CA GLY A 137 -18.41 0.86 -14.06
C GLY A 137 -19.60 1.84 -13.95
N GLU A 138 -20.64 1.58 -14.73
CA GLU A 138 -21.90 2.35 -14.66
C GLU A 138 -22.47 2.36 -13.22
N PRO A 139 -23.00 3.47 -12.71
CA PRO A 139 -23.22 4.75 -13.42
C PRO A 139 -22.02 5.71 -13.38
N TYR A 140 -20.93 5.39 -12.71
CA TYR A 140 -19.81 6.30 -12.42
C TYR A 140 -18.89 6.50 -13.63
N ASN A 141 -18.45 5.40 -14.28
CA ASN A 141 -17.54 5.39 -15.46
C ASN A 141 -16.27 6.24 -15.30
N SER A 142 -15.72 6.31 -14.09
CA SER A 142 -14.56 7.12 -13.74
C SER A 142 -13.68 6.40 -12.72
N LYS A 143 -12.51 6.95 -12.43
CA LYS A 143 -11.75 6.60 -11.23
C LYS A 143 -12.50 7.15 -10.02
N VAL A 144 -12.58 6.34 -8.99
CA VAL A 144 -13.27 6.64 -7.74
C VAL A 144 -12.45 6.11 -6.57
N ILE A 145 -12.69 6.62 -5.38
CA ILE A 145 -12.09 6.07 -4.16
C ILE A 145 -13.09 5.14 -3.48
N GLY A 146 -12.68 3.88 -3.33
CA GLY A 146 -13.36 2.88 -2.53
C GLY A 146 -12.75 2.72 -1.14
N VAL A 147 -13.49 2.10 -0.24
CA VAL A 147 -12.97 1.64 1.05
C VAL A 147 -13.41 0.20 1.30
N ALA A 148 -12.43 -0.66 1.58
CA ALA A 148 -12.66 -2.04 1.98
C ALA A 148 -12.21 -2.24 3.42
N VAL A 149 -12.72 -3.26 4.10
CA VAL A 149 -12.43 -3.54 5.51
C VAL A 149 -12.07 -5.01 5.72
N SER A 150 -11.18 -5.27 6.68
CA SER A 150 -10.79 -6.60 7.13
C SER A 150 -10.53 -6.63 8.63
N ASP A 151 -10.61 -7.80 9.25
CA ASP A 151 -10.16 -8.05 10.63
C ASP A 151 -8.66 -8.45 10.69
N SER A 152 -7.97 -8.52 9.54
CA SER A 152 -6.56 -8.89 9.41
C SER A 152 -5.83 -7.96 8.46
N PRO A 153 -4.54 -7.58 8.72
CA PRO A 153 -3.73 -6.79 7.81
C PRO A 153 -3.49 -7.48 6.46
N THR A 154 -3.56 -8.80 6.42
CA THR A 154 -3.39 -9.60 5.19
C THR A 154 -4.70 -9.97 4.51
N GLY A 155 -5.80 -9.35 4.92
CA GLY A 155 -7.12 -9.61 4.36
C GLY A 155 -7.76 -10.94 4.82
N PRO A 156 -8.75 -11.47 4.08
CA PRO A 156 -9.33 -10.82 2.90
C PRO A 156 -10.06 -9.51 3.24
N PHE A 157 -9.93 -8.53 2.34
CA PHE A 157 -10.68 -7.28 2.44
C PHE A 157 -12.00 -7.39 1.69
N THR A 158 -13.03 -6.69 2.16
CA THR A 158 -14.36 -6.64 1.54
C THR A 158 -14.87 -5.20 1.48
N ASP A 159 -15.64 -4.86 0.44
CA ASP A 159 -16.26 -3.54 0.30
C ASP A 159 -17.02 -3.14 1.57
N ALA A 160 -16.64 -2.01 2.16
CA ALA A 160 -17.18 -1.55 3.44
C ALA A 160 -18.56 -0.90 3.34
N ILE A 161 -18.93 -0.35 2.16
CA ILE A 161 -20.13 0.48 2.00
C ILE A 161 -20.99 0.15 0.78
N GLY A 162 -20.56 -0.75 -0.10
CA GLY A 162 -21.30 -1.17 -1.30
C GLY A 162 -21.41 -0.09 -2.40
N LYS A 163 -20.60 0.98 -2.32
CA LYS A 163 -20.52 2.08 -3.28
C LYS A 163 -19.19 2.83 -3.09
N PRO A 164 -18.75 3.65 -4.06
CA PRO A 164 -17.60 4.52 -3.85
C PRO A 164 -17.80 5.49 -2.67
N LEU A 165 -16.70 5.78 -1.95
CA LEU A 165 -16.63 6.81 -0.93
C LEU A 165 -16.53 8.21 -1.57
N ILE A 166 -15.67 8.35 -2.58
CA ILE A 166 -15.47 9.57 -3.37
C ILE A 166 -15.78 9.28 -4.82
N THR A 167 -16.52 10.19 -5.47
CA THR A 167 -16.88 10.11 -6.89
C THR A 167 -16.57 11.41 -7.61
N ASP A 168 -16.37 11.35 -8.91
CA ASP A 168 -16.11 12.51 -9.78
C ASP A 168 -17.15 13.63 -9.64
N GLU A 169 -18.42 13.30 -9.36
CA GLU A 169 -19.46 14.29 -9.11
C GLU A 169 -19.18 15.18 -7.89
N MET A 170 -18.43 14.69 -6.92
CA MET A 170 -18.10 15.44 -5.68
C MET A 170 -17.01 16.47 -5.91
N THR A 171 -16.14 16.29 -6.91
CA THR A 171 -14.90 17.06 -7.15
C THR A 171 -14.84 17.71 -8.52
N SER A 172 -15.83 17.49 -9.40
CA SER A 172 -15.83 17.82 -10.83
C SER A 172 -15.84 19.32 -11.20
N ASN A 173 -15.55 20.22 -10.26
CA ASN A 173 -15.54 21.66 -10.48
C ASN A 173 -14.40 22.15 -11.41
N GLY A 174 -14.25 21.53 -12.58
CA GLY A 174 -13.36 21.98 -13.65
C GLY A 174 -12.01 21.26 -13.68
N ALA A 175 -11.91 20.15 -13.03
CA ALA A 175 -10.72 19.34 -13.00
C ALA A 175 -10.50 18.50 -14.28
N ARG A 176 -9.36 17.80 -14.34
CA ARG A 176 -8.76 17.25 -15.58
C ARG A 176 -9.53 16.12 -16.27
N GLY A 177 -10.62 15.60 -15.70
CA GLY A 177 -11.39 14.52 -16.32
C GLY A 177 -11.63 13.34 -15.37
N TRP A 178 -11.85 12.17 -15.93
CA TRP A 178 -12.34 10.98 -15.25
C TRP A 178 -11.34 10.29 -14.27
N TRP A 179 -10.17 10.87 -14.02
CA TRP A 179 -9.16 10.36 -13.06
C TRP A 179 -8.74 11.40 -12.01
N ASN A 180 -9.64 12.30 -11.61
CA ASN A 180 -9.33 13.30 -10.58
C ASN A 180 -9.26 12.70 -9.19
N ASP A 181 -10.09 11.70 -8.92
CA ASP A 181 -10.25 11.09 -7.62
C ASP A 181 -9.41 9.82 -7.52
N ILE A 182 -8.09 10.02 -7.35
CA ILE A 182 -7.10 8.96 -7.23
C ILE A 182 -6.19 9.17 -6.02
N ASP A 183 -5.47 8.13 -5.65
CA ASP A 183 -4.36 8.12 -4.70
C ASP A 183 -4.74 8.59 -3.29
N PRO A 184 -5.68 7.91 -2.62
CA PRO A 184 -6.10 8.29 -1.29
C PRO A 184 -4.99 8.04 -0.25
N THR A 185 -4.83 9.01 0.66
CA THR A 185 -4.02 8.90 1.87
C THR A 185 -4.81 9.33 3.09
N PHE A 186 -4.57 8.69 4.21
CA PHE A 186 -5.32 8.87 5.45
C PHE A 186 -4.38 9.24 6.60
N ILE A 187 -4.89 10.05 7.52
CA ILE A 187 -4.26 10.26 8.83
C ILE A 187 -5.33 10.48 9.91
N MET A 188 -5.04 10.03 11.12
CA MET A 188 -5.76 10.46 12.33
C MET A 188 -4.92 11.54 13.00
N ASP A 189 -5.48 12.71 13.25
CA ASP A 189 -4.77 13.77 13.96
C ASP A 189 -4.76 13.54 15.49
N GLU A 190 -4.06 14.42 16.21
CA GLU A 190 -3.91 14.31 17.68
C GLU A 190 -5.22 14.50 18.44
N GLU A 191 -6.20 15.17 17.85
CA GLU A 191 -7.53 15.33 18.41
C GLU A 191 -8.45 14.12 18.13
N GLY A 192 -7.97 13.15 17.33
CA GLY A 192 -8.74 11.97 16.94
C GLY A 192 -9.67 12.23 15.76
N GLN A 193 -9.48 13.32 15.00
CA GLN A 193 -10.19 13.57 13.76
C GLN A 193 -9.50 12.82 12.61
N ALA A 194 -10.26 12.04 11.88
CA ALA A 194 -9.80 11.34 10.68
C ALA A 194 -9.84 12.25 9.45
N TRP A 195 -8.77 12.24 8.67
CA TRP A 195 -8.60 13.02 7.46
C TRP A 195 -8.25 12.12 6.28
N LEU A 196 -8.80 12.45 5.11
CA LEU A 196 -8.49 11.83 3.84
C LEU A 196 -8.00 12.92 2.87
N SER A 197 -6.87 12.66 2.19
CA SER A 197 -6.39 13.50 1.08
C SER A 197 -6.23 12.63 -0.17
N TRP A 198 -6.43 13.23 -1.34
CA TRP A 198 -6.35 12.53 -2.64
C TRP A 198 -6.25 13.54 -3.78
N GLY A 199 -6.07 13.05 -5.00
CA GLY A 199 -6.32 13.86 -6.20
C GLY A 199 -5.24 13.79 -7.26
N ASN A 200 -5.62 14.26 -8.47
CA ASN A 200 -4.72 14.48 -9.60
C ASN A 200 -4.89 15.91 -10.14
N GLY A 201 -3.80 16.66 -10.14
CA GLY A 201 -3.75 18.07 -10.53
C GLY A 201 -4.40 19.05 -9.54
N THR A 202 -5.18 18.54 -8.60
CA THR A 202 -5.71 19.27 -7.44
C THR A 202 -5.58 18.34 -6.23
N CYS A 203 -4.97 18.82 -5.15
CA CYS A 203 -4.91 18.09 -3.90
C CYS A 203 -6.17 18.38 -3.10
N PHE A 204 -7.01 17.37 -2.91
CA PHE A 204 -8.20 17.44 -2.07
C PHE A 204 -7.91 17.00 -0.65
N LEU A 205 -8.67 17.54 0.30
CA LEU A 205 -8.59 17.22 1.73
C LEU A 205 -10.01 17.24 2.31
N ALA A 206 -10.37 16.21 3.08
CA ALA A 206 -11.66 16.15 3.75
C ALA A 206 -11.55 15.44 5.11
N ARG A 207 -12.44 15.82 6.03
CA ARG A 207 -12.64 15.08 7.27
C ARG A 207 -13.50 13.84 7.00
N LEU A 208 -13.23 12.78 7.76
CA LEU A 208 -14.10 11.62 7.83
C LEU A 208 -14.84 11.58 9.17
N LYS A 209 -16.05 11.03 9.17
CA LYS A 209 -16.77 10.71 10.39
C LYS A 209 -16.04 9.61 11.18
N PRO A 210 -16.33 9.43 12.46
CA PRO A 210 -15.68 8.41 13.30
C PRO A 210 -15.82 6.97 12.77
N ASN A 211 -16.78 6.70 11.89
CA ASN A 211 -16.93 5.38 11.25
C ASN A 211 -15.94 5.14 10.10
N LEU A 212 -15.14 6.14 9.71
CA LEU A 212 -14.11 6.13 8.67
C LEU A 212 -14.58 5.83 7.23
N ILE A 213 -15.89 5.77 7.00
CA ILE A 213 -16.51 5.39 5.71
C ILE A 213 -17.50 6.45 5.20
N GLU A 214 -17.51 7.62 5.80
CA GLU A 214 -18.35 8.75 5.39
C GLU A 214 -17.57 10.05 5.57
N LEU A 215 -17.77 11.02 4.67
CA LEU A 215 -17.26 12.38 4.81
C LEU A 215 -17.96 13.10 5.96
N ASP A 216 -17.19 13.96 6.66
CA ASP A 216 -17.67 14.88 7.70
C ASP A 216 -17.44 16.33 7.27
N GLY A 217 -18.39 16.88 6.56
CA GLY A 217 -18.32 18.24 6.03
C GLY A 217 -17.99 18.33 4.55
N GLU A 218 -17.38 19.45 4.16
CA GLU A 218 -17.07 19.77 2.76
C GLU A 218 -15.69 19.24 2.38
N ILE A 219 -15.48 19.06 1.05
CA ILE A 219 -14.17 18.75 0.48
C ILE A 219 -13.44 20.08 0.29
N GLU A 220 -12.26 20.18 0.86
CA GLU A 220 -11.36 21.34 0.77
C GLU A 220 -10.23 21.04 -0.23
N THR A 221 -9.41 22.05 -0.56
CA THR A 221 -8.22 21.90 -1.40
C THR A 221 -6.99 22.43 -0.68
N VAL A 222 -5.86 21.77 -0.89
CA VAL A 222 -4.55 22.23 -0.43
C VAL A 222 -3.77 22.76 -1.62
N ASP A 223 -3.34 24.02 -1.55
CA ASP A 223 -2.51 24.65 -2.60
C ASP A 223 -1.06 24.22 -2.42
N LEU A 224 -0.59 23.36 -3.33
CA LEU A 224 0.74 22.80 -3.32
C LEU A 224 1.46 23.09 -4.65
N PRO A 225 2.72 23.57 -4.61
CA PRO A 225 3.48 23.85 -5.82
C PRO A 225 3.66 22.60 -6.67
N LEU A 226 3.33 22.71 -7.97
CA LEU A 226 3.57 21.66 -8.97
C LEU A 226 2.92 20.30 -8.62
N PHE A 227 1.91 20.28 -7.77
CA PHE A 227 1.20 19.05 -7.40
C PHE A 227 0.68 18.32 -8.65
N VAL A 228 0.98 17.03 -8.73
CA VAL A 228 0.45 16.12 -9.75
C VAL A 228 -0.51 15.15 -9.13
N GLU A 229 -0.04 14.26 -8.24
CA GLU A 229 -0.83 13.16 -7.66
C GLU A 229 -0.10 12.55 -6.45
N GLY A 230 -0.51 11.37 -5.99
CA GLY A 230 0.17 10.57 -4.99
C GLY A 230 0.42 11.27 -3.66
N PRO A 231 -0.56 11.96 -3.04
CA PRO A 231 -0.35 12.54 -1.73
C PRO A 231 -0.12 11.44 -0.69
N TRP A 232 0.74 11.72 0.29
CA TRP A 232 0.98 10.87 1.44
C TRP A 232 1.06 11.69 2.71
N LEU A 233 0.15 11.43 3.64
CA LEU A 233 0.09 12.10 4.95
C LEU A 233 0.84 11.29 6.00
N HIS A 234 1.67 11.98 6.80
CA HIS A 234 2.23 11.42 8.02
C HIS A 234 2.49 12.51 9.05
N GLN A 235 2.68 12.13 10.30
CA GLN A 235 3.02 13.03 11.41
C GLN A 235 4.35 12.64 12.02
N ARG A 236 5.14 13.65 12.39
CA ARG A 236 6.35 13.47 13.19
C ARG A 236 6.51 14.64 14.16
N GLY A 237 6.53 14.35 15.46
CA GLY A 237 6.49 15.40 16.49
C GLY A 237 5.24 16.26 16.31
N ASP A 238 5.41 17.57 16.42
CA ASP A 238 4.33 18.55 16.33
C ASP A 238 4.00 18.98 14.88
N LEU A 239 4.53 18.29 13.87
CA LEU A 239 4.35 18.63 12.46
C LEU A 239 3.63 17.53 11.68
N TYR A 240 2.66 17.95 10.87
CA TYR A 240 2.06 17.16 9.81
C TYR A 240 2.83 17.38 8.51
N TYR A 241 3.00 16.31 7.75
CA TYR A 241 3.69 16.30 6.47
C TYR A 241 2.73 15.81 5.39
N LEU A 242 2.68 16.53 4.29
CA LEU A 242 2.01 16.13 3.06
C LEU A 242 3.07 16.02 1.98
N THR A 243 3.44 14.80 1.67
CA THR A 243 4.42 14.44 0.63
C THR A 243 3.64 14.05 -0.62
N TYR A 244 4.11 14.42 -1.82
CA TYR A 244 3.34 14.24 -3.04
C TYR A 244 4.23 14.15 -4.29
N ALA A 245 3.72 13.51 -5.34
CA ALA A 245 4.33 13.59 -6.65
C ALA A 245 4.15 15.00 -7.23
N SER A 246 5.25 15.62 -7.60
CA SER A 246 5.33 16.98 -8.17
C SER A 246 5.95 16.95 -9.55
N MET A 247 5.55 17.88 -10.43
CA MET A 247 6.10 17.93 -11.79
C MET A 247 7.52 18.49 -11.80
N GLY A 248 8.48 17.63 -12.07
CA GLY A 248 9.87 18.00 -12.36
C GLY A 248 10.09 18.37 -13.85
N GLU A 249 11.29 18.18 -14.35
CA GLU A 249 11.65 18.43 -15.76
C GLU A 249 11.11 17.32 -16.70
N GLY A 250 9.78 17.28 -16.88
CA GLY A 250 9.11 16.36 -17.80
C GLY A 250 8.74 14.99 -17.22
N ARG A 251 9.06 14.72 -15.96
CA ARG A 251 8.66 13.55 -15.18
C ARG A 251 8.42 13.98 -13.74
N GLU A 252 7.78 13.12 -12.97
CA GLU A 252 7.50 13.39 -11.57
C GLU A 252 8.74 13.24 -10.68
N THR A 253 8.78 14.08 -9.64
CA THR A 253 9.65 14.01 -8.48
C THR A 253 8.79 13.95 -7.22
N ILE A 254 9.37 13.70 -6.05
CA ILE A 254 8.62 13.80 -4.80
C ILE A 254 8.98 15.11 -4.11
N SER A 255 7.96 15.92 -3.81
CA SER A 255 8.06 17.14 -2.98
C SER A 255 7.21 17.00 -1.73
N TYR A 256 7.36 17.93 -0.77
CA TYR A 256 6.55 17.92 0.43
C TYR A 256 6.27 19.31 0.99
N ALA A 257 5.23 19.39 1.81
CA ALA A 257 4.88 20.52 2.63
C ALA A 257 4.68 20.08 4.09
N THR A 258 4.81 21.03 5.02
CA THR A 258 4.56 20.81 6.45
C THR A 258 3.51 21.77 6.98
N ALA A 259 2.78 21.35 8.01
CA ALA A 259 1.81 22.19 8.70
C ALA A 259 1.78 21.88 10.20
N PRO A 260 1.38 22.86 11.05
CA PRO A 260 1.17 22.64 12.49
C PRO A 260 -0.17 21.93 12.80
N SER A 261 -1.09 21.90 11.84
CA SER A 261 -2.38 21.20 11.94
C SER A 261 -2.84 20.75 10.56
N MET A 262 -3.82 19.86 10.49
CA MET A 262 -4.37 19.38 9.22
C MET A 262 -5.08 20.48 8.41
N GLU A 263 -5.64 21.50 9.08
CA GLU A 263 -6.19 22.69 8.42
C GLU A 263 -5.11 23.62 7.85
N GLY A 264 -3.82 23.38 8.14
CA GLY A 264 -2.71 24.20 7.69
C GLY A 264 -2.35 25.34 8.67
N PRO A 265 -1.68 26.43 8.22
CA PRO A 265 -1.28 26.60 6.82
C PRO A 265 -0.17 25.61 6.40
N TRP A 266 -0.30 25.04 5.22
CA TRP A 266 0.71 24.17 4.61
C TRP A 266 1.86 25.01 4.03
N THR A 267 3.08 24.72 4.45
CA THR A 267 4.30 25.41 4.02
C THR A 267 5.13 24.48 3.15
N PRO A 268 5.27 24.74 1.84
CA PRO A 268 6.13 23.96 0.97
C PRO A 268 7.59 24.00 1.41
N GLN A 269 8.24 22.83 1.42
CA GLN A 269 9.63 22.64 1.85
C GLN A 269 10.57 22.34 0.69
N GLY A 270 10.04 21.91 -0.46
CA GLY A 270 10.81 21.58 -1.66
C GLY A 270 10.83 20.09 -2.00
N GLU A 271 11.79 19.71 -2.83
CA GLU A 271 11.95 18.36 -3.34
C GLU A 271 12.57 17.44 -2.29
N LEU A 272 11.98 16.24 -2.09
CA LEU A 272 12.47 15.20 -1.21
C LEU A 272 13.34 14.17 -1.96
N THR A 273 12.97 13.82 -3.19
CA THR A 273 13.78 12.97 -4.08
C THR A 273 13.48 13.28 -5.53
N GLY A 274 14.44 13.03 -6.41
CA GLY A 274 14.37 13.31 -7.83
C GLY A 274 13.50 12.34 -8.62
N MET A 275 13.56 12.44 -9.94
CA MET A 275 12.82 11.59 -10.87
C MET A 275 13.21 10.12 -10.74
N ALA A 276 12.24 9.21 -10.77
CA ALA A 276 12.48 7.77 -10.77
C ALA A 276 13.11 7.30 -12.10
N GLU A 277 14.05 6.36 -12.01
CA GLU A 277 14.69 5.79 -13.20
C GLU A 277 13.67 4.97 -14.01
N ASN A 278 13.61 5.21 -15.32
CA ASN A 278 12.74 4.56 -16.30
C ASN A 278 11.22 4.71 -16.06
N SER A 279 10.79 5.41 -15.00
CA SER A 279 9.37 5.68 -14.72
C SER A 279 9.01 7.13 -15.01
N PHE A 280 7.76 7.38 -15.42
CA PHE A 280 7.18 8.71 -15.49
C PHE A 280 6.67 9.14 -14.10
N THR A 281 6.05 8.22 -13.38
CA THR A 281 5.47 8.46 -12.04
C THR A 281 6.44 8.05 -10.93
N ILE A 282 6.25 8.67 -9.75
CA ILE A 282 6.90 8.28 -8.49
C ILE A 282 5.98 8.61 -7.32
N HIS A 283 5.56 7.60 -6.53
CA HIS A 283 4.68 7.80 -5.38
C HIS A 283 5.41 7.56 -4.07
N PRO A 284 5.20 8.43 -3.05
CA PRO A 284 5.78 8.24 -1.73
C PRO A 284 4.94 7.31 -0.85
N GLY A 285 5.61 6.50 -0.03
CA GLY A 285 5.04 5.86 1.15
C GLY A 285 6.02 6.04 2.30
N ILE A 286 5.67 6.79 3.34
CA ILE A 286 6.57 7.13 4.45
C ILE A 286 6.08 6.49 5.73
N VAL A 287 7.00 5.86 6.49
CA VAL A 287 6.68 5.19 7.75
C VAL A 287 7.88 5.18 8.69
N GLU A 288 7.60 5.24 9.99
CA GLU A 288 8.56 4.92 11.05
C GLU A 288 8.47 3.43 11.40
N PHE A 289 9.61 2.75 11.38
CA PHE A 289 9.68 1.34 11.75
C PHE A 289 10.99 1.05 12.48
N ASN A 290 10.91 0.38 13.65
CA ASN A 290 12.07 0.04 14.49
C ASN A 290 13.00 1.22 14.82
N GLY A 291 12.43 2.44 14.94
CA GLY A 291 13.16 3.66 15.31
C GLY A 291 13.89 4.35 14.14
N SER A 292 13.71 3.88 12.92
CA SER A 292 14.15 4.55 11.69
C SER A 292 12.96 4.93 10.82
N TRP A 293 13.12 5.99 10.02
CA TRP A 293 12.13 6.40 9.03
C TRP A 293 12.53 5.88 7.66
N TYR A 294 11.55 5.52 6.84
CA TYR A 294 11.74 4.97 5.50
C TYR A 294 10.86 5.68 4.49
N LEU A 295 11.43 5.95 3.31
CA LEU A 295 10.73 6.33 2.11
C LEU A 295 10.64 5.12 1.19
N PHE A 296 9.44 4.61 1.00
CA PHE A 296 9.12 3.69 -0.09
C PHE A 296 8.70 4.50 -1.31
N TYR A 297 9.15 4.07 -2.48
CA TYR A 297 8.82 4.69 -3.76
C TYR A 297 8.84 3.63 -4.86
N HIS A 298 8.58 3.98 -6.11
CA HIS A 298 8.77 3.07 -7.23
C HIS A 298 9.64 3.70 -8.32
N ASN A 299 10.36 2.84 -9.05
CA ASN A 299 11.02 3.13 -10.32
C ASN A 299 10.55 2.10 -11.38
N ALA A 300 11.27 1.94 -12.50
CA ALA A 300 10.98 0.90 -13.48
C ALA A 300 12.28 0.24 -13.99
N THR A 301 13.14 -0.17 -13.03
CA THR A 301 14.46 -0.76 -13.36
C THR A 301 14.46 -2.29 -13.34
N LEU A 302 13.39 -2.94 -12.84
CA LEU A 302 13.31 -4.40 -12.78
C LEU A 302 13.25 -4.99 -14.19
N THR A 303 14.01 -6.04 -14.41
CA THR A 303 13.82 -6.96 -15.57
C THR A 303 13.38 -8.31 -15.03
N LEU A 304 12.20 -8.77 -15.45
CA LEU A 304 11.60 -10.01 -15.00
C LEU A 304 11.35 -10.92 -16.21
N ASP A 305 11.96 -12.12 -16.21
CA ASP A 305 11.85 -13.12 -17.30
C ASP A 305 12.17 -12.56 -18.70
N GLY A 306 13.11 -11.61 -18.77
CA GLY A 306 13.51 -10.96 -20.03
C GLY A 306 12.58 -9.80 -20.45
N ILE A 307 11.56 -9.47 -19.66
CA ILE A 307 10.71 -8.30 -19.85
C ILE A 307 11.30 -7.13 -19.05
N GLU A 308 11.66 -6.07 -19.73
CA GLU A 308 12.23 -4.87 -19.11
C GLU A 308 11.14 -4.05 -18.43
N GLY A 309 11.52 -3.35 -17.33
CA GLY A 309 10.70 -2.33 -16.70
C GLY A 309 10.34 -1.22 -17.68
N ALA A 310 9.19 -0.60 -17.48
CA ALA A 310 8.66 0.49 -18.29
C ALA A 310 7.67 1.32 -17.45
N ILE A 311 7.10 2.37 -18.03
CA ILE A 311 6.12 3.25 -17.34
C ILE A 311 4.97 2.45 -16.71
N GLY A 312 4.46 1.41 -17.39
CA GLY A 312 3.41 0.52 -16.88
C GLY A 312 3.95 -0.79 -16.28
N ARG A 313 5.23 -0.88 -15.96
CA ARG A 313 5.89 -2.03 -15.33
C ARG A 313 6.93 -1.52 -14.32
N ARG A 314 6.42 -1.04 -13.21
CA ARG A 314 7.22 -0.38 -12.17
C ARG A 314 7.78 -1.38 -11.16
N SER A 315 8.61 -0.93 -10.26
CA SER A 315 9.22 -1.74 -9.23
C SER A 315 9.45 -0.93 -7.95
N VAL A 316 8.94 -1.46 -6.83
CA VAL A 316 9.03 -0.79 -5.53
C VAL A 316 10.44 -0.83 -4.99
N CYS A 317 10.88 0.31 -4.45
CA CYS A 317 12.16 0.57 -3.83
C CYS A 317 11.97 1.15 -2.42
N VAL A 318 13.03 1.14 -1.61
CA VAL A 318 13.02 1.72 -0.27
C VAL A 318 14.38 2.31 0.08
N GLU A 319 14.35 3.51 0.69
CA GLU A 319 15.53 4.20 1.27
C GLU A 319 15.26 4.60 2.71
N GLU A 320 16.32 4.78 3.49
CA GLU A 320 16.21 5.37 4.81
C GLU A 320 15.99 6.89 4.68
N LEU A 321 15.02 7.41 5.43
CA LEU A 321 14.65 8.81 5.46
C LEU A 321 15.18 9.48 6.73
N HIS A 322 15.88 10.58 6.59
CA HIS A 322 16.41 11.34 7.72
C HIS A 322 15.76 12.72 7.84
N TYR A 323 15.63 13.17 9.07
CA TYR A 323 15.10 14.49 9.39
C TYR A 323 16.19 15.39 10.00
N ASN A 324 16.14 16.66 9.65
CA ASN A 324 16.93 17.70 10.29
C ASN A 324 16.35 18.06 11.68
N PRO A 325 17.11 18.72 12.55
CA PRO A 325 16.62 19.12 13.87
C PRO A 325 15.41 20.09 13.86
N ASP A 326 15.21 20.81 12.74
CA ASP A 326 14.06 21.70 12.55
C ASP A 326 12.81 21.00 12.02
N GLY A 327 12.87 19.67 11.83
CA GLY A 327 11.78 18.86 11.32
C GLY A 327 11.75 18.73 9.79
N THR A 328 12.57 19.47 9.04
CA THR A 328 12.63 19.27 7.58
C THR A 328 13.23 17.92 7.23
N MET A 329 12.75 17.30 6.14
CA MET A 329 13.32 16.05 5.61
C MET A 329 14.58 16.33 4.81
N GLN A 330 15.60 15.47 4.95
CA GLN A 330 16.80 15.51 4.12
C GLN A 330 16.48 14.93 2.75
N PHE A 331 17.13 15.45 1.70
CA PHE A 331 17.00 14.89 0.36
C PHE A 331 17.42 13.43 0.34
N VAL A 332 16.62 12.57 -0.31
CA VAL A 332 16.83 11.13 -0.40
C VAL A 332 17.40 10.79 -1.77
N GLU A 333 18.63 10.30 -1.79
CA GLU A 333 19.25 9.74 -2.99
C GLU A 333 18.66 8.34 -3.25
N GLN A 334 18.22 8.09 -4.48
CA GLN A 334 17.75 6.78 -4.91
C GLN A 334 18.95 5.88 -5.21
N THR A 335 19.04 4.73 -4.55
CA THR A 335 20.19 3.83 -4.67
C THR A 335 19.78 2.41 -5.08
N THR A 336 20.71 1.65 -5.63
CA THR A 336 20.54 0.22 -5.89
C THR A 336 20.68 -0.62 -4.62
N GLU A 337 21.36 -0.11 -3.63
CA GLU A 337 21.60 -0.77 -2.35
C GLU A 337 20.37 -0.69 -1.44
N GLY A 338 19.64 0.43 -1.45
CA GLY A 338 18.51 0.67 -0.56
C GLY A 338 18.89 0.43 0.90
N VAL A 339 18.12 -0.40 1.59
CA VAL A 339 18.34 -0.76 3.00
C VAL A 339 18.80 -2.22 3.19
N ALA A 340 19.32 -2.86 2.13
CA ALA A 340 19.66 -4.30 2.13
C ALA A 340 20.81 -4.73 3.07
N SER A 341 21.62 -3.85 3.55
CA SER A 341 22.88 -4.24 4.25
C SER A 341 23.12 -3.51 5.56
N ARG A 342 22.11 -3.23 6.33
CA ARG A 342 22.28 -2.54 7.62
C ARG A 342 21.95 -3.37 8.84
#